data_58d4538b527ea4bc3bcc6b60f57eb26b
#
_entry.id   58d4538b527ea4bc3bcc6b60f57eb26b
#
_cell.length_a   1.000
_cell.length_b   1.000
_cell.length_c   1.000
_cell.angle_alpha   90.00
_cell.angle_beta   90.00
_cell.angle_gamma   90.00
#
_symmetry.space_group_name_H-M   'P 1'
#
loop_
_entity.id
_entity.type
_entity.pdbx_description
1 polymer ?
#
loop_
_entity_poly.entity_id
_entity_poly.type
_entity_poly.pdbx_seq_one_letter_code
_entity_poly.pdbx_strand_id
1 'polypeptide(L)'
;IYIMRHKFGYKKLNRTSEHRKALIKNMLNSLIKYEQITTTLPKAKVLKPQADKIITLGKKNNLQNTRALITKLQSTVSANKVKNTLSKRYESRKGGYTRIIKAGFRYGDNSPMAVIEFVDRDVKAKNIDKKTKETNKDKSPNEQIKKEATK
;
A
#
# COMPACT_ATOMS: atom_id res chain seq x y z
N ILE A 1 -41.00 1.56 17.72
CA ILE A 1 -40.42 1.11 16.42
C ILE A 1 -38.99 0.67 16.69
N TYR A 2 -38.75 -0.64 16.73
CA TYR A 2 -37.36 -1.16 16.84
C TYR A 2 -36.64 -1.00 15.50
N ILE A 3 -35.73 -0.05 15.44
CA ILE A 3 -34.84 0.11 14.26
C ILE A 3 -33.81 -1.00 14.31
N MET A 4 -33.98 -2.01 13.47
CA MET A 4 -33.01 -3.11 13.33
C MET A 4 -31.71 -2.60 12.68
N ARG A 5 -30.67 -2.48 13.49
CA ARG A 5 -29.35 -2.02 13.02
C ARG A 5 -28.57 -3.19 12.42
N HIS A 6 -28.61 -3.35 11.11
CA HIS A 6 -27.97 -4.47 10.39
C HIS A 6 -26.43 -4.45 10.42
N LYS A 7 -25.78 -3.44 10.95
CA LYS A 7 -24.30 -3.28 11.06
C LYS A 7 -23.48 -3.64 9.78
N PHE A 8 -24.06 -3.53 8.59
CA PHE A 8 -23.39 -3.81 7.31
C PHE A 8 -22.43 -2.70 6.91
N GLY A 9 -21.47 -2.38 7.79
CA GLY A 9 -20.49 -1.32 7.55
C GLY A 9 -19.36 -1.69 6.58
N TYR A 10 -19.26 -2.95 6.13
CA TYR A 10 -18.19 -3.41 5.25
C TYR A 10 -18.71 -3.84 3.88
N LYS A 11 -17.94 -3.47 2.85
CA LYS A 11 -18.21 -3.90 1.48
C LYS A 11 -17.58 -5.26 1.23
N LYS A 12 -18.37 -6.25 0.84
CA LYS A 12 -17.89 -7.60 0.52
C LYS A 12 -17.04 -7.64 -0.76
N LEU A 13 -17.17 -6.66 -1.67
CA LEU A 13 -16.46 -6.56 -2.96
C LEU A 13 -16.68 -7.79 -3.86
N ASN A 14 -17.80 -8.49 -3.68
CA ASN A 14 -18.14 -9.72 -4.39
C ASN A 14 -17.03 -10.80 -4.29
N ARG A 15 -16.45 -10.97 -3.08
CA ARG A 15 -15.32 -11.87 -2.81
C ARG A 15 -15.54 -12.67 -1.53
N THR A 16 -14.99 -13.88 -1.48
CA THR A 16 -14.90 -14.69 -0.26
C THR A 16 -14.08 -13.95 0.80
N SER A 17 -14.21 -14.34 2.05
CA SER A 17 -13.50 -13.69 3.17
C SER A 17 -11.98 -13.69 2.99
N GLU A 18 -11.43 -14.83 2.61
CA GLU A 18 -9.97 -15.01 2.43
C GLU A 18 -9.46 -14.22 1.23
N HIS A 19 -10.14 -14.31 0.10
CA HIS A 19 -9.79 -13.57 -1.11
C HIS A 19 -9.85 -12.04 -0.88
N ARG A 20 -10.81 -11.56 -0.07
CA ARG A 20 -10.91 -10.15 0.32
C ARG A 20 -9.75 -9.72 1.23
N LYS A 21 -9.37 -10.56 2.21
CA LYS A 21 -8.20 -10.30 3.07
C LYS A 21 -6.92 -10.22 2.25
N ALA A 22 -6.71 -11.15 1.32
CA ALA A 22 -5.54 -11.17 0.42
C ALA A 22 -5.51 -9.92 -0.48
N LEU A 23 -6.66 -9.54 -1.08
CA LEU A 23 -6.77 -8.32 -1.89
C LEU A 23 -6.35 -7.07 -1.10
N ILE A 24 -6.92 -6.88 0.09
CA ILE A 24 -6.63 -5.71 0.92
C ILE A 24 -5.15 -5.69 1.31
N LYS A 25 -4.58 -6.82 1.71
CA LYS A 25 -3.16 -6.97 2.04
C LYS A 25 -2.26 -6.54 0.88
N ASN A 26 -2.51 -7.07 -0.33
CA ASN A 26 -1.72 -6.74 -1.51
C ASN A 26 -1.83 -5.25 -1.88
N MET A 27 -3.04 -4.69 -1.81
CA MET A 27 -3.25 -3.26 -2.05
C MET A 27 -2.57 -2.38 -1.00
N LEU A 28 -2.55 -2.79 0.28
CA LEU A 28 -1.82 -2.09 1.34
C LEU A 28 -0.31 -2.10 1.08
N ASN A 29 0.27 -3.24 0.73
CA ASN A 29 1.68 -3.33 0.39
C ASN A 29 2.04 -2.44 -0.81
N SER A 30 1.19 -2.43 -1.85
CA SER A 30 1.38 -1.54 -3.00
C SER A 30 1.27 -0.07 -2.61
N LEU A 31 0.27 0.30 -1.79
CA LEU A 31 0.12 1.67 -1.30
C LEU A 31 1.32 2.12 -0.45
N ILE A 32 1.83 1.26 0.43
CA ILE A 32 3.01 1.55 1.24
C ILE A 32 4.26 1.70 0.34
N LYS A 33 4.41 0.83 -0.68
CA LYS A 33 5.55 0.84 -1.58
C LYS A 33 5.59 2.12 -2.42
N TYR A 34 4.51 2.42 -3.13
CA TYR A 34 4.43 3.50 -4.12
C TYR A 34 3.85 4.82 -3.61
N GLU A 35 3.28 4.81 -2.41
CA GLU A 35 2.60 5.94 -1.75
C GLU A 35 1.38 6.50 -2.51
N GLN A 36 1.12 6.03 -3.72
CA GLN A 36 -0.05 6.35 -4.54
C GLN A 36 -0.40 5.17 -5.44
N ILE A 37 -1.67 4.77 -5.46
CA ILE A 37 -2.19 3.74 -6.35
C ILE A 37 -3.52 4.15 -6.97
N THR A 38 -3.77 3.72 -8.20
CA THR A 38 -5.04 3.88 -8.89
C THR A 38 -5.85 2.60 -8.79
N THR A 39 -7.11 2.71 -8.39
CA THR A 39 -8.01 1.57 -8.21
C THR A 39 -9.46 1.99 -8.37
N THR A 40 -10.42 1.05 -8.28
CA THR A 40 -11.83 1.42 -8.30
C THR A 40 -12.25 2.06 -6.98
N LEU A 41 -13.19 3.01 -7.05
CA LEU A 41 -13.68 3.77 -5.90
C LEU A 41 -14.16 2.90 -4.72
N PRO A 42 -14.91 1.79 -4.91
CA PRO A 42 -15.30 0.89 -3.82
C PRO A 42 -14.10 0.26 -3.10
N LYS A 43 -13.05 -0.15 -3.86
CA LYS A 43 -11.82 -0.72 -3.28
C LYS A 43 -11.06 0.33 -2.48
N ALA A 44 -10.90 1.55 -3.01
CA ALA A 44 -10.26 2.65 -2.32
C ALA A 44 -10.94 2.98 -0.98
N LYS A 45 -12.29 3.01 -0.97
CA LYS A 45 -13.08 3.25 0.24
C LYS A 45 -12.88 2.18 1.33
N VAL A 46 -12.65 0.93 0.95
CA VAL A 46 -12.36 -0.17 1.91
C VAL A 46 -10.90 -0.11 2.38
N LEU A 47 -9.98 0.28 1.50
CA LEU A 47 -8.55 0.34 1.79
C LEU A 47 -8.20 1.47 2.77
N LYS A 48 -8.83 2.65 2.63
CA LYS A 48 -8.55 3.84 3.45
C LYS A 48 -8.53 3.56 4.95
N PRO A 49 -9.59 3.03 5.59
CA PRO A 49 -9.56 2.77 7.03
C PRO A 49 -8.53 1.72 7.45
N GLN A 50 -8.18 0.78 6.56
CA GLN A 50 -7.15 -0.21 6.86
C GLN A 50 -5.75 0.42 6.82
N ALA A 51 -5.49 1.30 5.87
CA ALA A 51 -4.24 2.05 5.79
C ALA A 51 -4.05 2.96 7.02
N ASP A 52 -5.09 3.66 7.43
CA ASP A 52 -5.05 4.53 8.61
C ASP A 52 -4.76 3.72 9.89
N LYS A 53 -5.39 2.54 10.05
CA LYS A 53 -5.10 1.64 11.19
C LYS A 53 -3.65 1.15 11.21
N ILE A 54 -3.06 0.85 10.06
CA ILE A 54 -1.67 0.40 9.95
C ILE A 54 -0.70 1.50 10.36
N ILE A 55 -0.92 2.74 9.92
CA ILE A 55 -0.06 3.86 10.32
C ILE A 55 -0.18 4.14 11.82
N THR A 56 -1.40 4.14 12.36
CA THR A 56 -1.62 4.32 13.81
C THR A 56 -0.91 3.24 14.64
N LEU A 57 -0.94 1.98 14.15
CA LEU A 57 -0.22 0.88 14.79
C LEU A 57 1.30 1.08 14.71
N GLY A 58 1.81 1.58 13.58
CA GLY A 58 3.23 1.85 13.36
C GLY A 58 3.81 2.95 14.24
N LYS A 59 3.00 3.93 14.64
CA LYS A 59 3.44 5.02 15.53
C LYS A 59 3.89 4.55 16.91
N LYS A 60 3.29 3.47 17.42
CA LYS A 60 3.67 2.89 18.70
C LYS A 60 4.86 1.95 18.48
N ASN A 61 6.07 2.38 18.82
CA ASN A 61 7.31 1.65 18.56
C ASN A 61 7.56 0.48 19.55
N ASN A 62 6.56 -0.39 19.73
CA ASN A 62 6.65 -1.59 20.56
C ASN A 62 6.93 -2.83 19.72
N LEU A 63 7.61 -3.83 20.30
CA LEU A 63 7.86 -5.12 19.64
C LEU A 63 6.56 -5.82 19.24
N GLN A 64 5.53 -5.78 20.09
CA GLN A 64 4.21 -6.33 19.83
C GLN A 64 3.58 -5.69 18.57
N ASN A 65 3.66 -4.37 18.43
CA ASN A 65 3.11 -3.66 17.26
C ASN A 65 3.89 -3.98 15.99
N THR A 66 5.21 -4.13 16.09
CA THR A 66 6.04 -4.57 14.96
C THR A 66 5.64 -5.96 14.47
N ARG A 67 5.46 -6.92 15.39
CA ARG A 67 4.95 -8.26 15.05
C ARG A 67 3.56 -8.19 14.41
N ALA A 68 2.65 -7.39 14.96
CA ALA A 68 1.30 -7.19 14.43
C ALA A 68 1.31 -6.56 13.01
N LEU A 69 2.23 -5.61 12.72
CA LEU A 69 2.42 -5.06 11.38
C LEU A 69 2.87 -6.13 10.39
N ILE A 70 3.89 -6.92 10.76
CA ILE A 70 4.40 -8.01 9.91
C ILE A 70 3.30 -9.03 9.63
N THR A 71 2.53 -9.44 10.64
CA THR A 71 1.40 -10.38 10.48
C THR A 71 0.32 -9.84 9.54
N LYS A 72 -0.03 -8.55 9.65
CA LYS A 72 -1.06 -7.93 8.81
C LYS A 72 -0.60 -7.70 7.37
N LEU A 73 0.65 -7.30 7.16
CA LEU A 73 1.21 -6.99 5.84
C LEU A 73 1.83 -8.21 5.17
N GLN A 74 2.27 -9.21 5.95
CA GLN A 74 3.06 -10.37 5.49
C GLN A 74 4.27 -9.94 4.64
N SER A 75 4.86 -8.78 4.97
CA SER A 75 6.03 -8.20 4.32
C SER A 75 6.83 -7.41 5.34
N THR A 76 8.04 -7.84 5.59
CA THR A 76 8.99 -7.17 6.49
C THR A 76 9.41 -5.81 5.94
N VAL A 77 9.61 -5.71 4.61
CA VAL A 77 9.98 -4.46 3.92
C VAL A 77 8.90 -3.39 4.10
N SER A 78 7.63 -3.76 3.86
CA SER A 78 6.51 -2.84 4.04
C SER A 78 6.36 -2.43 5.51
N ALA A 79 6.49 -3.37 6.46
CA ALA A 79 6.42 -3.10 7.89
C ALA A 79 7.53 -2.12 8.33
N ASN A 80 8.76 -2.32 7.85
CA ASN A 80 9.88 -1.43 8.14
C ASN A 80 9.66 -0.01 7.55
N LYS A 81 9.13 0.10 6.33
CA LYS A 81 8.80 1.41 5.74
C LYS A 81 7.72 2.12 6.56
N VAL A 82 6.70 1.42 7.02
CA VAL A 82 5.67 1.99 7.91
C VAL A 82 6.29 2.50 9.21
N LYS A 83 7.12 1.68 9.87
CA LYS A 83 7.73 2.02 11.17
C LYS A 83 8.75 3.15 11.08
N ASN A 84 9.64 3.12 10.10
CA ASN A 84 10.80 4.02 10.05
C ASN A 84 10.51 5.33 9.30
N THR A 85 9.63 5.30 8.28
CA THR A 85 9.38 6.44 7.40
C THR A 85 8.00 7.04 7.64
N LEU A 86 6.92 6.26 7.46
CA LEU A 86 5.57 6.80 7.50
C LEU A 86 5.15 7.20 8.91
N SER A 87 5.52 6.43 9.93
CA SER A 87 5.18 6.76 11.33
C SER A 87 5.80 8.06 11.78
N LYS A 88 7.04 8.32 11.41
CA LYS A 88 7.72 9.60 11.71
C LYS A 88 7.09 10.78 10.97
N ARG A 89 6.77 10.57 9.67
CA ARG A 89 6.12 11.60 8.84
C ARG A 89 4.77 12.06 9.42
N TYR A 90 4.01 11.15 9.99
CA TYR A 90 2.67 11.42 10.52
C TYR A 90 2.60 11.53 12.04
N GLU A 91 3.71 11.71 12.74
CA GLU A 91 3.75 11.72 14.21
C GLU A 91 2.76 12.73 14.82
N SER A 92 2.72 13.94 14.30
CA SER A 92 1.83 15.01 14.75
C SER A 92 0.35 14.81 14.35
N ARG A 93 0.08 14.03 13.30
CA ARG A 93 -1.28 13.87 12.77
C ARG A 93 -2.04 12.76 13.50
N LYS A 94 -3.21 13.05 14.06
CA LYS A 94 -4.01 12.09 14.85
C LYS A 94 -4.83 11.11 14.01
N GLY A 95 -4.95 11.29 12.69
CA GLY A 95 -5.70 10.41 11.77
C GLY A 95 -5.83 11.00 10.37
N GLY A 96 -6.52 10.29 9.45
CA GLY A 96 -6.72 10.77 8.07
C GLY A 96 -5.41 10.86 7.29
N TYR A 97 -4.59 9.82 7.35
CA TYR A 97 -3.29 9.77 6.69
C TYR A 97 -3.40 9.58 5.18
N THR A 98 -4.57 9.16 4.69
CA THR A 98 -4.82 8.88 3.29
C THR A 98 -5.96 9.71 2.76
N ARG A 99 -5.87 10.11 1.48
CA ARG A 99 -6.96 10.76 0.74
C ARG A 99 -7.32 9.96 -0.50
N ILE A 100 -8.57 10.13 -0.94
CA ILE A 100 -9.11 9.50 -2.15
C ILE A 100 -9.53 10.61 -3.10
N ILE A 101 -9.01 10.57 -4.32
CA ILE A 101 -9.33 11.51 -5.40
C ILE A 101 -10.08 10.72 -6.46
N LYS A 102 -11.24 11.20 -6.92
CA LYS A 102 -11.99 10.57 -8.01
C LYS A 102 -11.23 10.80 -9.33
N ALA A 103 -11.07 9.74 -10.12
CA ALA A 103 -10.28 9.74 -11.36
C ALA A 103 -11.13 9.41 -12.62
N GLY A 104 -12.43 9.70 -12.57
CA GLY A 104 -13.33 9.40 -13.68
C GLY A 104 -13.76 7.94 -13.73
N PHE A 105 -13.96 7.45 -14.94
CA PHE A 105 -14.46 6.10 -15.20
C PHE A 105 -13.46 5.33 -16.07
N ARG A 106 -13.45 4.00 -15.91
CA ARG A 106 -12.57 3.12 -16.67
C ARG A 106 -13.22 2.81 -18.02
N TYR A 107 -12.42 2.93 -19.09
CA TYR A 107 -12.85 2.51 -20.43
C TYR A 107 -13.19 1.01 -20.44
N GLY A 108 -14.23 0.63 -21.12
CA GLY A 108 -14.73 -0.73 -21.27
C GLY A 108 -15.89 -1.08 -20.33
N ASP A 109 -15.72 -0.96 -19.01
CA ASP A 109 -16.74 -1.35 -18.01
C ASP A 109 -17.37 -0.17 -17.23
N ASN A 110 -17.02 1.05 -17.60
CA ASN A 110 -17.50 2.28 -16.96
C ASN A 110 -17.43 2.29 -15.42
N SER A 111 -16.48 1.53 -14.85
CA SER A 111 -16.28 1.47 -13.40
C SER A 111 -15.72 2.78 -12.86
N PRO A 112 -16.28 3.34 -11.75
CA PRO A 112 -15.74 4.55 -11.16
C PRO A 112 -14.34 4.30 -10.60
N MET A 113 -13.37 5.06 -11.09
CA MET A 113 -11.96 4.99 -10.68
C MET A 113 -11.63 6.02 -9.60
N ALA A 114 -10.64 5.71 -8.79
CA ALA A 114 -10.11 6.60 -7.80
C ALA A 114 -8.60 6.39 -7.62
N VAL A 115 -7.92 7.47 -7.31
CA VAL A 115 -6.55 7.47 -6.82
C VAL A 115 -6.60 7.53 -5.30
N ILE A 116 -5.97 6.57 -4.62
CA ILE A 116 -5.72 6.64 -3.18
C ILE A 116 -4.24 6.90 -2.95
N GLU A 117 -3.95 7.89 -2.11
CA GLU A 117 -2.57 8.29 -1.82
C GLU A 117 -2.42 8.69 -0.36
N PHE A 118 -1.18 8.67 0.13
CA PHE A 118 -0.83 9.27 1.40
C PHE A 118 -0.84 10.80 1.28
N VAL A 119 -1.36 11.48 2.31
CA VAL A 119 -1.20 12.93 2.46
C VAL A 119 0.29 13.20 2.68
N ASP A 120 0.88 14.18 2.00
CA ASP A 120 2.32 14.47 2.06
C ASP A 120 3.19 13.30 1.54
N ARG A 121 2.75 12.65 0.43
CA ARG A 121 3.45 11.53 -0.18
C ARG A 121 4.82 11.91 -0.73
N ASP A 122 5.74 10.95 -0.77
CA ASP A 122 6.98 11.07 -1.54
C ASP A 122 6.71 10.77 -3.02
N VAL A 123 6.88 11.80 -3.87
CA VAL A 123 6.66 11.69 -5.32
C VAL A 123 7.65 10.71 -5.97
N LYS A 124 8.86 10.58 -5.43
CA LYS A 124 9.89 9.68 -5.94
C LYS A 124 9.56 8.20 -5.71
N ALA A 125 8.74 7.89 -4.69
CA ALA A 125 8.34 6.53 -4.37
C ALA A 125 7.55 5.83 -5.51
N LYS A 126 6.84 6.57 -6.35
CA LYS A 126 6.10 6.03 -7.49
C LYS A 126 7.01 5.46 -8.59
N ASN A 127 8.25 5.91 -8.69
CA ASN A 127 9.18 5.55 -9.77
C ASN A 127 10.21 4.48 -9.36
N ILE A 128 10.05 3.84 -8.19
CA ILE A 128 11.02 2.86 -7.68
C ILE A 128 11.28 1.74 -8.70
N ASP A 129 10.23 1.19 -9.33
CA ASP A 129 10.39 0.08 -10.28
C ASP A 129 11.00 0.50 -11.62
N LYS A 130 10.89 1.78 -12.02
CA LYS A 130 11.54 2.31 -13.22
C LYS A 130 13.05 2.36 -13.02
N LYS A 131 13.52 2.89 -11.89
CA LYS A 131 14.95 2.95 -11.54
C LYS A 131 15.58 1.55 -11.45
N THR A 132 14.88 0.58 -10.86
CA THR A 132 15.38 -0.80 -10.75
C THR A 132 15.53 -1.46 -12.14
N LYS A 133 14.65 -1.14 -13.09
CA LYS A 133 14.74 -1.65 -14.47
C LYS A 133 15.87 -1.01 -15.25
N GLU A 134 16.16 0.27 -15.02
CA GLU A 134 17.28 0.99 -15.64
C GLU A 134 18.61 0.45 -15.13
N THR A 135 18.79 0.31 -13.82
CA THR A 135 20.01 -0.25 -13.21
C THR A 135 20.28 -1.72 -13.56
N ASN A 136 19.24 -2.50 -13.91
CA ASN A 136 19.40 -3.88 -14.36
C ASN A 136 19.68 -3.99 -15.87
N LYS A 137 19.35 -2.97 -16.68
CA LYS A 137 19.72 -2.92 -18.09
C LYS A 137 21.19 -2.58 -18.29
N ASP A 138 21.75 -1.75 -17.40
CA ASP A 138 23.17 -1.35 -17.45
C ASP A 138 24.13 -2.45 -16.95
N LYS A 139 23.60 -3.49 -16.31
CA LYS A 139 24.33 -4.72 -15.98
C LYS A 139 24.12 -5.79 -17.05
N SER A 140 24.58 -5.53 -18.27
CA SER A 140 24.63 -6.54 -19.32
C SER A 140 25.67 -7.62 -18.98
N PRO A 141 25.47 -8.90 -19.42
CA PRO A 141 26.27 -10.06 -18.97
C PRO A 141 27.75 -10.04 -19.41
N ASN A 142 28.20 -9.00 -20.11
CA ASN A 142 29.54 -8.95 -20.72
C ASN A 142 30.67 -8.55 -19.75
N GLU A 143 30.38 -8.14 -18.51
CA GLU A 143 31.44 -7.81 -17.55
C GLU A 143 31.90 -8.98 -16.68
N GLN A 144 31.13 -10.05 -16.60
CA GLN A 144 31.51 -11.22 -15.82
C GLN A 144 32.52 -12.09 -16.53
N ILE A 145 32.48 -12.13 -17.87
CA ILE A 145 33.43 -12.92 -18.68
C ILE A 145 34.84 -12.33 -18.70
N LYS A 146 34.97 -11.01 -18.52
CA LYS A 146 36.30 -10.36 -18.49
C LYS A 146 37.05 -10.50 -17.16
N LYS A 147 36.39 -10.86 -16.07
CA LYS A 147 37.03 -11.06 -14.76
C LYS A 147 37.52 -12.47 -14.52
N GLU A 148 37.04 -13.45 -15.27
CA GLU A 148 37.49 -14.84 -15.18
C GLU A 148 38.66 -15.17 -16.15
N ALA A 149 38.90 -14.33 -17.14
CA ALA A 149 40.01 -14.51 -18.10
C ALA A 149 41.35 -13.88 -17.67
N THR A 150 41.40 -13.30 -16.47
CA THR A 150 42.61 -12.63 -15.93
C THR A 150 43.05 -13.22 -14.57
N LYS A 151 42.78 -14.50 -14.35
CA LYS A 151 43.29 -15.22 -13.16
C LYS A 151 44.11 -16.43 -13.58
#